data_3785dcec57e53fd0e20dc190448b8db6
#
_entry.id   3785dcec57e53fd0e20dc190448b8db6
#
_cell.length_a   1.000
_cell.length_b   1.000
_cell.length_c   1.000
_cell.angle_alpha   90.00
_cell.angle_beta   90.00
_cell.angle_gamma   90.00
#
_symmetry.space_group_name_H-M   'P 1'
#
loop_
_entity.id
_entity.type
_entity.pdbx_description
1 polymer ?
#
loop_
_entity_poly.entity_id
_entity_poly.type
_entity_poly.pdbx_seq_one_letter_code
_entity_poly.pdbx_strand_id
1 'polypeptide(L)'
;VRTPTRNKLLFTGYTIFTLIVFVAALVFPPVRSLAPAPLRDLMGTALSGFFSSIKVPNVFASKVSVTIDSSNTKEDWMNAVVEKFNAEQRTLSTGEIIEVTVKHVTSGGSQQSILDGKSQPVVWSPGDQSWVDGANTVWRDRTGKLLISDKCAPTVYAPIGFSMWRPMAEALGWPDKPISWDDIAKLSADPNGWATYGHPEWGAFKFGHTHPDFSNVGLLMMTALAYSIEGQTGGLTPDQVYDQKVVDAFSGVEQNTYHYGIQSRPLMQILAQRGPSYLHAVTSSEAETLKTNKDFADQLRFQLVFIFPSKGTFWSEQPYCILDGDWVTDQQKDAAKIFLDYILAPDQQQLAIDNYVRPIDPSIPLRAPLALESGTDPRVTRDSVPALESPSAEVAEAVKDVFHQTKKKATIVMVLDTSGSMQGDKIKGAADGSANFIKRVSPDDEIYVVGFSTSIYDIGGGRAGDVGEQLVSSVSSIVAEGSTALYDAVCAGAAKIDQLRAEDEANGEKRLYGIVVLSDGEDTASGRSENQMFECLPNGEDVSGTKVFTIAYGDDADKDLMKRIANRTNGKTFTGDPANIETIYNSISAEQ
;
A
#
# COMPACT_ATOMS: atom_id res chain seq x y z
N VAL A 1 53.16 -11.52 49.16
CA VAL A 1 52.95 -12.30 47.92
C VAL A 1 51.71 -11.78 47.17
N ARG A 2 51.85 -10.71 46.39
CA ARG A 2 50.79 -10.28 45.40
C ARG A 2 51.37 -9.25 44.46
N THR A 3 52.03 -9.65 43.38
CA THR A 3 52.37 -8.71 42.29
C THR A 3 52.61 -9.35 40.89
N PRO A 4 51.78 -10.30 40.40
CA PRO A 4 51.88 -10.62 38.98
C PRO A 4 50.75 -9.99 38.11
N THR A 5 49.64 -9.47 38.69
CA THR A 5 48.49 -9.01 37.90
C THR A 5 48.66 -7.60 37.35
N ARG A 6 49.33 -6.72 38.08
CA ARG A 6 49.49 -5.32 37.68
C ARG A 6 50.48 -5.16 36.50
N ASN A 7 51.53 -6.00 36.45
CA ASN A 7 52.49 -5.96 35.34
C ASN A 7 51.94 -6.55 34.05
N LYS A 8 51.05 -7.55 34.13
CA LYS A 8 50.35 -8.10 32.94
C LYS A 8 49.39 -7.08 32.35
N LEU A 9 48.63 -6.36 33.17
CA LEU A 9 47.72 -5.31 32.69
C LEU A 9 48.47 -4.12 32.05
N LEU A 10 49.60 -3.71 32.64
CA LEU A 10 50.46 -2.65 32.07
C LEU A 10 51.12 -3.09 30.76
N PHE A 11 51.56 -4.37 30.68
CA PHE A 11 52.17 -4.91 29.46
C PHE A 11 51.10 -5.08 28.36
N THR A 12 49.90 -5.56 28.67
CA THR A 12 48.79 -5.64 27.73
C THR A 12 48.32 -4.27 27.25
N GLY A 13 48.22 -3.28 28.16
CA GLY A 13 47.89 -1.89 27.82
C GLY A 13 48.93 -1.25 26.90
N TYR A 14 50.25 -1.48 27.20
CA TYR A 14 51.32 -0.99 26.35
C TYR A 14 51.33 -1.65 24.97
N THR A 15 51.08 -2.96 24.90
CA THR A 15 51.00 -3.68 23.63
C THR A 15 49.82 -3.20 22.78
N ILE A 16 48.65 -2.97 23.38
CA ILE A 16 47.46 -2.43 22.68
C ILE A 16 47.73 -0.99 22.23
N PHE A 17 48.32 -0.15 23.07
CA PHE A 17 48.67 1.25 22.71
C PHE A 17 49.67 1.27 21.55
N THR A 18 50.71 0.42 21.60
CA THR A 18 51.72 0.32 20.53
C THR A 18 51.07 -0.19 19.22
N LEU A 19 50.13 -1.11 19.31
CA LEU A 19 49.39 -1.60 18.15
C LEU A 19 48.49 -0.50 17.54
N ILE A 20 47.80 0.28 18.38
CA ILE A 20 46.97 1.42 17.94
C ILE A 20 47.85 2.51 17.28
N VAL A 21 48.98 2.85 17.86
CA VAL A 21 49.91 3.82 17.26
C VAL A 21 50.51 3.31 15.96
N PHE A 22 50.80 2.01 15.88
CA PHE A 22 51.29 1.36 14.65
C PHE A 22 50.22 1.36 13.55
N VAL A 23 48.97 1.05 13.88
CA VAL A 23 47.84 1.11 12.95
C VAL A 23 47.56 2.57 12.55
N ALA A 24 47.61 3.51 13.47
CA ALA A 24 47.45 4.93 13.16
C ALA A 24 48.54 5.45 12.22
N ALA A 25 49.79 5.03 12.42
CA ALA A 25 50.92 5.39 11.55
C ALA A 25 50.81 4.80 10.13
N LEU A 26 50.09 3.69 9.98
CA LEU A 26 49.80 3.06 8.67
C LEU A 26 48.71 3.78 7.91
N VAL A 27 47.72 4.32 8.65
CA VAL A 27 46.48 4.92 8.06
C VAL A 27 46.66 6.44 7.83
N PHE A 28 47.42 7.14 8.68
CA PHE A 28 47.55 8.59 8.59
C PHE A 28 48.95 9.03 8.14
N PRO A 29 49.13 9.59 6.91
CA PRO A 29 50.40 10.04 6.37
C PRO A 29 51.22 11.01 7.30
N PRO A 30 50.61 11.96 8.03
CA PRO A 30 51.33 12.84 8.95
C PRO A 30 51.98 12.10 10.15
N VAL A 31 51.36 10.97 10.60
CA VAL A 31 51.87 10.16 11.72
C VAL A 31 53.04 9.29 11.28
N ARG A 32 53.05 8.91 9.99
CA ARG A 32 54.11 8.11 9.35
C ARG A 32 55.47 8.82 9.39
N SER A 33 55.51 10.15 9.37
CA SER A 33 56.73 10.95 9.47
C SER A 33 57.38 10.91 10.84
N LEU A 34 56.67 10.49 11.88
CA LEU A 34 57.16 10.38 13.26
C LEU A 34 57.79 9.01 13.58
N ALA A 35 57.75 8.06 12.66
CA ALA A 35 58.33 6.73 12.86
C ALA A 35 59.85 6.77 12.63
N PRO A 36 60.70 6.00 13.42
CA PRO A 36 62.13 5.88 13.20
C PRO A 36 62.47 5.36 11.80
N ALA A 37 63.58 5.84 11.23
CA ALA A 37 63.99 5.55 9.85
C ALA A 37 63.98 4.06 9.45
N PRO A 38 64.48 3.11 10.25
CA PRO A 38 64.47 1.71 9.89
C PRO A 38 63.05 1.09 9.82
N LEU A 39 62.08 1.66 10.55
CA LEU A 39 60.69 1.24 10.49
C LEU A 39 59.98 1.80 9.26
N ARG A 40 60.36 2.99 8.81
CA ARG A 40 59.83 3.67 7.63
C ARG A 40 60.14 2.92 6.34
N ASP A 41 61.35 2.39 6.23
CA ASP A 41 61.81 1.65 5.05
C ASP A 41 61.19 0.23 4.98
N LEU A 42 61.00 -0.43 6.13
CA LEU A 42 60.28 -1.69 6.22
C LEU A 42 58.81 -1.53 5.87
N MET A 43 58.18 -0.42 6.21
CA MET A 43 56.79 -0.09 5.90
C MET A 43 56.58 0.30 4.43
N GLY A 44 57.63 0.74 3.73
CA GLY A 44 57.60 1.13 2.33
C GLY A 44 57.67 -0.02 1.33
N THR A 45 58.35 -1.09 1.65
CA THR A 45 58.67 -2.14 0.70
C THR A 45 57.97 -3.48 0.92
N ALA A 46 57.67 -3.87 2.16
CA ALA A 46 57.07 -5.21 2.43
C ALA A 46 55.55 -5.17 2.63
N LEU A 47 54.94 -4.04 2.92
CA LEU A 47 53.51 -3.93 3.27
C LEU A 47 52.64 -3.29 2.22
N SER A 48 53.21 -2.61 1.21
CA SER A 48 52.41 -1.98 0.14
C SER A 48 51.63 -2.99 -0.72
N GLY A 49 52.14 -4.21 -0.87
CA GLY A 49 51.45 -5.29 -1.60
C GLY A 49 50.38 -6.01 -0.78
N PHE A 50 50.51 -6.02 0.55
CA PHE A 50 49.59 -6.77 1.43
C PHE A 50 48.35 -5.92 1.81
N PHE A 51 48.49 -4.60 1.88
CA PHE A 51 47.40 -3.70 2.27
C PHE A 51 46.62 -3.11 1.09
N SER A 52 47.07 -3.28 -0.15
CA SER A 52 46.27 -2.88 -1.35
C SER A 52 45.04 -3.74 -1.55
N SER A 53 44.95 -4.92 -0.87
CA SER A 53 43.80 -5.80 -0.92
C SER A 53 42.86 -5.71 0.31
N ILE A 54 43.22 -4.97 1.35
CA ILE A 54 42.35 -4.75 2.51
C ILE A 54 41.66 -3.40 2.35
N LYS A 55 40.41 -3.39 1.90
CA LYS A 55 39.52 -2.23 1.99
C LYS A 55 39.27 -1.93 3.48
N VAL A 56 40.07 -1.04 4.08
CA VAL A 56 39.76 -0.52 5.41
C VAL A 56 38.51 0.36 5.26
N PRO A 57 37.42 0.08 6.00
CA PRO A 57 36.26 0.96 5.95
C PRO A 57 36.69 2.38 6.31
N ASN A 58 36.33 3.35 5.46
CA ASN A 58 36.66 4.75 5.67
C ASN A 58 35.73 5.32 6.75
N VAL A 59 36.04 5.07 8.03
CA VAL A 59 35.21 5.40 9.21
C VAL A 59 34.99 6.92 9.37
N PHE A 60 35.68 7.75 8.58
CA PHE A 60 35.61 9.22 8.59
C PHE A 60 35.18 9.81 7.24
N ALA A 61 34.74 8.99 6.28
CA ALA A 61 34.21 9.53 5.03
C ALA A 61 32.85 10.21 5.31
N SER A 62 32.72 11.45 4.87
CA SER A 62 31.41 12.10 4.84
C SER A 62 30.46 11.31 3.96
N LYS A 63 29.18 11.30 4.34
CA LYS A 63 28.14 10.57 3.61
C LYS A 63 27.22 11.53 2.88
N VAL A 64 26.79 11.14 1.69
CA VAL A 64 25.68 11.77 0.98
C VAL A 64 24.49 10.80 1.01
N SER A 65 23.39 11.25 1.62
CA SER A 65 22.18 10.43 1.75
C SER A 65 21.24 10.66 0.57
N VAL A 66 20.82 9.57 -0.07
CA VAL A 66 19.76 9.53 -1.07
C VAL A 66 18.54 8.85 -0.46
N THR A 67 17.51 9.63 -0.18
CA THR A 67 16.23 9.13 0.32
C THR A 67 15.27 8.89 -0.84
N ILE A 68 14.58 7.75 -0.83
CA ILE A 68 13.68 7.34 -1.91
C ILE A 68 12.30 7.03 -1.33
N ASP A 69 11.25 7.71 -1.83
CA ASP A 69 9.87 7.26 -1.66
C ASP A 69 9.51 6.38 -2.85
N SER A 70 9.30 5.08 -2.60
CA SER A 70 9.11 4.05 -3.63
C SER A 70 7.75 3.37 -3.51
N SER A 71 7.15 2.98 -4.65
CA SER A 71 5.93 2.17 -4.64
C SER A 71 6.16 0.81 -3.99
N ASN A 72 5.14 0.27 -3.32
CA ASN A 72 5.18 -1.04 -2.65
C ASN A 72 5.34 -2.20 -3.64
N THR A 73 4.95 -2.03 -4.90
CA THR A 73 4.94 -3.10 -5.91
C THR A 73 6.32 -3.71 -6.16
N LYS A 74 7.39 -2.90 -6.07
CA LYS A 74 8.79 -3.33 -6.27
C LYS A 74 9.59 -3.39 -4.97
N GLU A 75 8.93 -3.45 -3.81
CA GLU A 75 9.54 -3.36 -2.49
C GLU A 75 10.70 -4.35 -2.31
N ASP A 76 10.48 -5.63 -2.59
CA ASP A 76 11.48 -6.67 -2.36
C ASP A 76 12.73 -6.47 -3.24
N TRP A 77 12.54 -6.13 -4.52
CA TRP A 77 13.64 -5.82 -5.42
C TRP A 77 14.39 -4.57 -4.97
N MET A 78 13.69 -3.49 -4.66
CA MET A 78 14.31 -2.24 -4.26
C MET A 78 15.11 -2.41 -2.96
N ASN A 79 14.59 -3.16 -1.97
CA ASN A 79 15.32 -3.48 -0.75
C ASN A 79 16.60 -4.27 -1.04
N ALA A 80 16.52 -5.30 -1.88
CA ALA A 80 17.66 -6.13 -2.24
C ALA A 80 18.76 -5.36 -2.97
N VAL A 81 18.39 -4.45 -3.90
CA VAL A 81 19.39 -3.64 -4.61
C VAL A 81 19.99 -2.54 -3.73
N VAL A 82 19.20 -1.93 -2.83
CA VAL A 82 19.68 -0.94 -1.85
C VAL A 82 20.68 -1.58 -0.88
N GLU A 83 20.37 -2.76 -0.35
CA GLU A 83 21.28 -3.49 0.53
C GLU A 83 22.62 -3.77 -0.15
N LYS A 84 22.61 -4.30 -1.37
CA LYS A 84 23.82 -4.56 -2.16
C LYS A 84 24.60 -3.28 -2.45
N PHE A 85 23.91 -2.21 -2.89
CA PHE A 85 24.55 -0.93 -3.19
C PHE A 85 25.27 -0.35 -1.97
N ASN A 86 24.60 -0.32 -0.84
CA ASN A 86 25.17 0.21 0.41
C ASN A 86 26.34 -0.62 0.91
N ALA A 87 26.29 -1.97 0.72
CA ALA A 87 27.40 -2.85 1.06
C ALA A 87 28.66 -2.59 0.22
N GLU A 88 28.52 -2.12 -1.02
CA GLU A 88 29.63 -1.77 -1.91
C GLU A 88 30.31 -0.44 -1.54
N GLN A 89 29.69 0.41 -0.73
CA GLN A 89 30.22 1.70 -0.29
C GLN A 89 30.69 2.58 -1.46
N ARG A 90 29.88 2.69 -2.51
CA ARG A 90 30.19 3.52 -3.67
C ARG A 90 30.30 4.99 -3.27
N THR A 91 31.17 5.72 -3.96
CA THR A 91 31.47 7.13 -3.63
C THR A 91 31.20 8.07 -4.79
N LEU A 92 30.89 9.31 -4.47
CA LEU A 92 30.98 10.42 -5.43
C LEU A 92 32.44 10.63 -5.86
N SER A 93 32.63 11.37 -6.95
CA SER A 93 33.98 11.80 -7.42
C SER A 93 34.73 12.63 -6.39
N THR A 94 34.02 13.28 -5.49
CA THR A 94 34.52 14.09 -4.36
C THR A 94 34.90 13.24 -3.14
N GLY A 95 34.57 11.94 -3.13
CA GLY A 95 35.02 10.96 -2.13
C GLY A 95 34.01 10.63 -1.03
N GLU A 96 32.86 11.28 -0.98
CA GLU A 96 31.78 10.97 -0.03
C GLU A 96 31.12 9.61 -0.37
N ILE A 97 30.83 8.82 0.67
CA ILE A 97 30.11 7.56 0.51
C ILE A 97 28.63 7.85 0.26
N ILE A 98 28.07 7.21 -0.76
CA ILE A 98 26.64 7.29 -1.05
C ILE A 98 25.92 6.28 -0.17
N GLU A 99 24.93 6.76 0.61
CA GLU A 99 24.04 5.92 1.43
C GLU A 99 22.61 6.09 0.95
N VAL A 100 22.00 5.00 0.48
CA VAL A 100 20.62 5.00 -0.03
C VAL A 100 19.68 4.45 1.04
N THR A 101 18.58 5.15 1.27
CA THR A 101 17.49 4.69 2.13
C THR A 101 16.18 4.75 1.36
N VAL A 102 15.32 3.76 1.55
CA VAL A 102 14.04 3.67 0.85
C VAL A 102 12.90 3.56 1.86
N LYS A 103 11.82 4.27 1.56
CA LYS A 103 10.52 4.16 2.23
C LYS A 103 9.50 3.69 1.20
N HIS A 104 8.81 2.59 1.51
CA HIS A 104 7.76 2.04 0.64
C HIS A 104 6.42 2.66 1.01
N VAL A 105 5.76 3.27 0.01
CA VAL A 105 4.50 4.00 0.16
C VAL A 105 3.65 3.79 -1.08
N THR A 106 2.32 3.82 -0.96
CA THR A 106 1.44 3.84 -2.15
C THR A 106 1.72 5.08 -3.01
N SER A 107 1.51 4.98 -4.32
CA SER A 107 1.80 6.08 -5.24
C SER A 107 1.00 7.34 -4.90
N GLY A 108 -0.31 7.21 -4.65
CA GLY A 108 -1.15 8.34 -4.22
C GLY A 108 -0.78 8.88 -2.84
N GLY A 109 -0.45 8.00 -1.87
CA GLY A 109 -0.02 8.41 -0.54
C GLY A 109 1.31 9.16 -0.54
N SER A 110 2.29 8.75 -1.38
CA SER A 110 3.55 9.49 -1.53
C SER A 110 3.36 10.82 -2.27
N GLN A 111 2.54 10.85 -3.33
CA GLN A 111 2.19 12.08 -4.04
C GLN A 111 1.64 13.12 -3.05
N GLN A 112 0.62 12.75 -2.29
CA GLN A 112 -0.01 13.64 -1.30
C GLN A 112 1.00 14.13 -0.25
N SER A 113 1.82 13.20 0.30
CA SER A 113 2.80 13.54 1.33
C SER A 113 3.87 14.51 0.83
N ILE A 114 4.32 14.37 -0.42
CA ILE A 114 5.30 15.26 -1.05
C ILE A 114 4.65 16.63 -1.30
N LEU A 115 3.46 16.67 -1.87
CA LEU A 115 2.72 17.91 -2.15
C LEU A 115 2.37 18.69 -0.88
N ASP A 116 2.13 18.00 0.24
CA ASP A 116 1.88 18.60 1.56
C ASP A 116 3.16 19.00 2.30
N GLY A 117 4.34 18.70 1.76
CA GLY A 117 5.64 18.95 2.42
C GLY A 117 5.93 18.03 3.61
N LYS A 118 5.11 16.98 3.81
CA LYS A 118 5.29 15.96 4.88
C LYS A 118 6.40 14.95 4.55
N SER A 119 6.72 14.76 3.27
CA SER A 119 7.84 13.98 2.77
C SER A 119 8.68 14.82 1.83
N GLN A 120 10.01 14.72 1.97
CA GLN A 120 10.99 15.44 1.16
C GLN A 120 12.09 14.49 0.67
N PRO A 121 11.75 13.50 -0.18
CA PRO A 121 12.74 12.56 -0.70
C PRO A 121 13.64 13.23 -1.75
N VAL A 122 14.82 12.64 -1.97
CA VAL A 122 15.69 13.00 -3.11
C VAL A 122 15.12 12.42 -4.40
N VAL A 123 14.58 11.21 -4.30
CA VAL A 123 14.00 10.46 -5.41
C VAL A 123 12.59 10.04 -5.07
N TRP A 124 11.70 10.22 -6.03
CA TRP A 124 10.37 9.63 -6.00
C TRP A 124 10.24 8.57 -7.09
N SER A 125 9.80 7.37 -6.71
CA SER A 125 9.64 6.25 -7.63
C SER A 125 8.26 5.62 -7.47
N PRO A 126 7.19 6.27 -8.01
CA PRO A 126 5.84 5.76 -7.97
C PRO A 126 5.65 4.55 -8.90
N GLY A 127 4.44 4.00 -8.96
CA GLY A 127 4.12 2.87 -9.84
C GLY A 127 4.02 3.23 -11.31
N ASP A 128 3.62 4.47 -11.62
CA ASP A 128 3.36 4.91 -12.99
C ASP A 128 3.66 6.41 -13.19
N GLN A 129 3.90 6.83 -14.44
CA GLN A 129 4.22 8.19 -14.82
C GLN A 129 3.05 9.16 -14.55
N SER A 130 1.80 8.72 -14.63
CA SER A 130 0.63 9.57 -14.41
C SER A 130 0.62 10.27 -13.04
N TRP A 131 1.18 9.61 -12.01
CA TRP A 131 1.35 10.22 -10.69
C TRP A 131 2.33 11.39 -10.70
N VAL A 132 3.39 11.27 -11.49
CA VAL A 132 4.41 12.32 -11.67
C VAL A 132 3.80 13.53 -12.36
N ASP A 133 3.02 13.30 -13.41
CA ASP A 133 2.40 14.35 -14.20
C ASP A 133 1.35 15.11 -13.38
N GLY A 134 0.56 14.38 -12.58
CA GLY A 134 -0.38 14.97 -11.62
C GLY A 134 0.34 15.82 -10.55
N ALA A 135 1.44 15.31 -9.97
CA ALA A 135 2.22 16.06 -9.00
C ALA A 135 2.83 17.33 -9.61
N ASN A 136 3.39 17.23 -10.80
CA ASN A 136 3.96 18.38 -11.52
C ASN A 136 2.92 19.46 -11.81
N THR A 137 1.70 19.08 -12.16
CA THR A 137 0.61 20.02 -12.39
C THR A 137 0.30 20.81 -11.13
N VAL A 138 0.04 20.13 -10.01
CA VAL A 138 -0.27 20.76 -8.73
C VAL A 138 0.89 21.61 -8.21
N TRP A 139 2.13 21.10 -8.33
CA TRP A 139 3.32 21.81 -7.85
C TRP A 139 3.57 23.08 -8.65
N ARG A 140 3.44 23.01 -9.97
CA ARG A 140 3.60 24.17 -10.86
C ARG A 140 2.57 25.25 -10.56
N ASP A 141 1.32 24.87 -10.31
CA ASP A 141 0.25 25.83 -9.99
C ASP A 141 0.51 26.54 -8.66
N ARG A 142 1.14 25.85 -7.68
CA ARG A 142 1.48 26.43 -6.36
C ARG A 142 2.77 27.26 -6.37
N THR A 143 3.77 26.86 -7.16
CA THR A 143 5.14 27.38 -7.03
C THR A 143 5.67 28.07 -8.29
N GLY A 144 5.03 27.89 -9.43
CA GLY A 144 5.49 28.33 -10.75
C GLY A 144 6.62 27.45 -11.34
N LYS A 145 7.05 26.38 -10.66
CA LYS A 145 8.12 25.47 -11.07
C LYS A 145 7.61 24.03 -11.19
N LEU A 146 8.33 23.19 -11.93
CA LEU A 146 8.10 21.74 -11.90
C LEU A 146 8.76 21.14 -10.65
N LEU A 147 8.14 20.12 -10.06
CA LEU A 147 8.74 19.29 -9.01
C LEU A 147 9.80 18.35 -9.59
N ILE A 148 9.58 17.90 -10.83
CA ILE A 148 10.43 16.99 -11.59
C ILE A 148 10.52 17.55 -13.00
N SER A 149 11.69 18.09 -13.38
CA SER A 149 11.92 18.69 -14.70
C SER A 149 12.51 17.72 -15.72
N ASP A 150 13.31 16.76 -15.24
CA ASP A 150 13.92 15.73 -16.08
C ASP A 150 12.95 14.57 -16.32
N LYS A 151 13.14 13.88 -17.45
CA LYS A 151 12.40 12.65 -17.74
C LYS A 151 12.77 11.56 -16.73
N CYS A 152 11.77 10.98 -16.06
CA CYS A 152 11.99 9.84 -15.20
C CYS A 152 12.47 8.61 -16.00
N ALA A 153 13.41 7.86 -15.43
CA ALA A 153 13.90 6.63 -16.04
C ALA A 153 13.00 5.45 -15.63
N PRO A 154 12.58 4.58 -16.57
CA PRO A 154 11.93 3.33 -16.23
C PRO A 154 12.94 2.39 -15.54
N THR A 155 12.49 1.59 -14.57
CA THR A 155 13.40 0.70 -13.80
C THR A 155 13.12 -0.77 -13.95
N VAL A 156 11.88 -1.20 -13.76
CA VAL A 156 11.39 -2.58 -13.93
C VAL A 156 9.94 -2.54 -14.38
N TYR A 157 9.47 -3.63 -14.99
CA TYR A 157 8.06 -3.77 -15.32
C TYR A 157 7.31 -4.53 -14.21
N ALA A 158 6.18 -3.98 -13.84
CA ALA A 158 5.20 -4.64 -12.96
C ALA A 158 3.81 -4.57 -13.61
N PRO A 159 3.53 -5.45 -14.59
CA PRO A 159 2.28 -5.39 -15.36
C PRO A 159 1.06 -5.54 -14.46
N ILE A 160 0.01 -4.78 -14.79
CA ILE A 160 -1.29 -4.76 -14.09
C ILE A 160 -2.25 -5.72 -14.78
N GLY A 161 -3.00 -6.49 -14.01
CA GLY A 161 -3.99 -7.44 -14.53
C GLY A 161 -4.84 -8.03 -13.43
N PHE A 162 -5.20 -9.30 -13.58
CA PHE A 162 -6.04 -10.02 -12.63
C PHE A 162 -5.27 -11.13 -11.94
N SER A 163 -5.35 -11.18 -10.61
CA SER A 163 -5.07 -12.40 -9.85
C SER A 163 -6.37 -13.18 -9.70
N MET A 164 -6.40 -14.41 -10.15
CA MET A 164 -7.58 -15.28 -10.09
C MET A 164 -7.17 -16.68 -9.62
N TRP A 165 -8.08 -17.38 -8.96
CA TRP A 165 -7.87 -18.79 -8.64
C TRP A 165 -7.70 -19.59 -9.91
N ARG A 166 -6.67 -20.46 -9.97
CA ARG A 166 -6.33 -21.25 -11.17
C ARG A 166 -7.51 -21.98 -11.78
N PRO A 167 -8.36 -22.73 -11.03
CA PRO A 167 -9.51 -23.42 -11.63
C PRO A 167 -10.50 -22.46 -12.31
N MET A 168 -10.70 -21.27 -11.75
CA MET A 168 -11.58 -20.25 -12.31
C MET A 168 -10.99 -19.61 -13.55
N ALA A 169 -9.70 -19.32 -13.55
CA ALA A 169 -9.00 -18.82 -14.74
C ALA A 169 -8.99 -19.85 -15.88
N GLU A 170 -8.79 -21.13 -15.56
CA GLU A 170 -8.83 -22.23 -16.53
C GLU A 170 -10.24 -22.40 -17.12
N ALA A 171 -11.30 -22.19 -16.33
CA ALA A 171 -12.68 -22.18 -16.84
C ALA A 171 -12.92 -21.05 -17.85
N LEU A 172 -12.22 -19.91 -17.73
CA LEU A 172 -12.22 -18.83 -18.72
C LEU A 172 -11.32 -19.13 -19.93
N GLY A 173 -10.43 -20.14 -19.83
CA GLY A 173 -9.54 -20.60 -20.88
C GLY A 173 -8.07 -20.24 -20.72
N TRP A 174 -7.65 -19.68 -19.57
CA TRP A 174 -6.25 -19.45 -19.27
C TRP A 174 -5.42 -20.75 -19.29
N PRO A 175 -4.17 -20.77 -19.78
CA PRO A 175 -3.38 -19.65 -20.29
C PRO A 175 -3.53 -19.41 -21.80
N ASP A 176 -4.25 -20.24 -22.55
CA ASP A 176 -4.18 -20.27 -24.01
C ASP A 176 -5.27 -19.43 -24.69
N LYS A 177 -6.38 -19.10 -23.97
CA LYS A 177 -7.42 -18.21 -24.48
C LYS A 177 -7.20 -16.80 -23.99
N PRO A 178 -7.23 -15.78 -24.91
CA PRO A 178 -7.16 -14.38 -24.50
C PRO A 178 -8.34 -13.99 -23.60
N ILE A 179 -8.06 -13.33 -22.49
CA ILE A 179 -9.04 -12.76 -21.55
C ILE A 179 -8.79 -11.25 -21.47
N SER A 180 -9.83 -10.44 -21.62
CA SER A 180 -9.75 -8.98 -21.62
C SER A 180 -10.46 -8.37 -20.41
N TRP A 181 -10.30 -7.04 -20.22
CA TRP A 181 -11.03 -6.29 -19.20
C TRP A 181 -12.54 -6.37 -19.39
N ASP A 182 -13.03 -6.28 -20.62
CA ASP A 182 -14.46 -6.40 -20.91
C ASP A 182 -14.99 -7.83 -20.74
N ASP A 183 -14.18 -8.87 -20.84
CA ASP A 183 -14.63 -10.24 -20.49
C ASP A 183 -14.88 -10.35 -18.98
N ILE A 184 -14.04 -9.71 -18.16
CA ILE A 184 -14.24 -9.63 -16.71
C ILE A 184 -15.46 -8.75 -16.37
N ALA A 185 -15.62 -7.60 -17.05
CA ALA A 185 -16.78 -6.75 -16.85
C ALA A 185 -18.09 -7.47 -17.23
N LYS A 186 -18.10 -8.23 -18.34
CA LYS A 186 -19.25 -9.05 -18.74
C LYS A 186 -19.55 -10.15 -17.73
N LEU A 187 -18.54 -10.88 -17.25
CA LEU A 187 -18.70 -11.89 -16.20
C LEU A 187 -19.22 -11.26 -14.90
N SER A 188 -18.75 -10.06 -14.57
CA SER A 188 -19.20 -9.31 -13.40
C SER A 188 -20.67 -8.93 -13.49
N ALA A 189 -21.12 -8.54 -14.67
CA ALA A 189 -22.52 -8.15 -14.93
C ALA A 189 -23.46 -9.32 -15.24
N ASP A 190 -22.95 -10.54 -15.43
CA ASP A 190 -23.77 -11.70 -15.79
C ASP A 190 -24.60 -12.19 -14.59
N PRO A 191 -25.93 -12.13 -14.64
CA PRO A 191 -26.78 -12.61 -13.55
C PRO A 191 -26.68 -14.14 -13.32
N ASN A 192 -26.21 -14.91 -14.32
CA ASN A 192 -25.95 -16.33 -14.21
C ASN A 192 -24.53 -16.61 -13.64
N GLY A 193 -23.67 -15.62 -13.61
CA GLY A 193 -22.30 -15.73 -13.09
C GLY A 193 -21.54 -16.91 -13.71
N TRP A 194 -20.94 -17.72 -12.88
CA TRP A 194 -20.13 -18.87 -13.31
C TRP A 194 -20.91 -20.00 -13.97
N ALA A 195 -22.25 -20.03 -13.86
CA ALA A 195 -23.06 -21.00 -14.57
C ALA A 195 -22.91 -20.88 -16.08
N THR A 196 -22.68 -19.67 -16.62
CA THR A 196 -22.35 -19.42 -18.03
C THR A 196 -21.11 -20.17 -18.51
N TYR A 197 -20.17 -20.45 -17.57
CA TYR A 197 -18.94 -21.18 -17.82
C TYR A 197 -18.97 -22.65 -17.35
N GLY A 198 -20.15 -23.17 -17.01
CA GLY A 198 -20.34 -24.55 -16.60
C GLY A 198 -20.13 -24.83 -15.11
N HIS A 199 -19.99 -23.79 -14.28
CA HIS A 199 -19.70 -23.88 -12.86
C HIS A 199 -20.77 -23.18 -11.98
N PRO A 200 -22.04 -23.64 -11.99
CA PRO A 200 -23.11 -23.01 -11.21
C PRO A 200 -22.81 -23.02 -9.69
N GLU A 201 -22.01 -23.97 -9.22
CA GLU A 201 -21.61 -24.08 -7.81
C GLU A 201 -20.75 -22.93 -7.29
N TRP A 202 -20.13 -22.12 -8.19
CA TRP A 202 -19.37 -20.94 -7.78
C TRP A 202 -20.24 -19.68 -7.67
N GLY A 203 -21.49 -19.71 -8.18
CA GLY A 203 -22.46 -18.62 -8.09
C GLY A 203 -22.10 -17.38 -8.90
N ALA A 204 -22.47 -16.21 -8.40
CA ALA A 204 -22.13 -14.93 -9.02
C ALA A 204 -20.61 -14.65 -8.92
N PHE A 205 -20.06 -13.92 -9.90
CA PHE A 205 -18.66 -13.51 -9.87
C PHE A 205 -18.41 -12.52 -8.72
N LYS A 206 -17.37 -12.76 -7.94
CA LYS A 206 -17.00 -11.97 -6.77
C LYS A 206 -15.66 -11.33 -7.00
N PHE A 207 -15.66 -10.02 -7.18
CA PHE A 207 -14.49 -9.24 -7.55
C PHE A 207 -14.02 -8.30 -6.44
N GLY A 208 -12.72 -8.04 -6.38
CA GLY A 208 -12.14 -7.04 -5.52
C GLY A 208 -11.11 -6.21 -6.27
N HIS A 209 -10.98 -4.95 -5.91
CA HIS A 209 -9.92 -4.09 -6.45
C HIS A 209 -9.51 -3.00 -5.46
N THR A 210 -8.41 -2.31 -5.75
CA THR A 210 -7.95 -1.23 -4.90
C THR A 210 -8.55 0.10 -5.33
N HIS A 211 -8.73 0.98 -4.36
CA HIS A 211 -9.35 2.30 -4.55
C HIS A 211 -8.47 3.20 -5.44
N PRO A 212 -8.99 3.80 -6.51
CA PRO A 212 -8.22 4.56 -7.49
C PRO A 212 -7.57 5.85 -6.95
N ASP A 213 -8.08 6.43 -5.86
CA ASP A 213 -7.46 7.61 -5.24
C ASP A 213 -6.15 7.28 -4.49
N PHE A 214 -5.99 6.03 -4.03
CA PHE A 214 -4.87 5.66 -3.18
C PHE A 214 -3.88 4.72 -3.85
N SER A 215 -4.35 3.89 -4.77
CA SER A 215 -3.58 2.82 -5.38
C SER A 215 -3.40 3.01 -6.87
N ASN A 216 -2.14 2.88 -7.30
CA ASN A 216 -1.80 2.84 -8.72
C ASN A 216 -2.56 1.73 -9.48
N VAL A 217 -2.66 0.53 -8.88
CA VAL A 217 -3.37 -0.61 -9.49
C VAL A 217 -4.85 -0.29 -9.69
N GLY A 218 -5.50 0.37 -8.72
CA GLY A 218 -6.90 0.79 -8.84
C GLY A 218 -7.13 1.80 -9.95
N LEU A 219 -6.33 2.86 -9.98
CA LEU A 219 -6.40 3.88 -11.02
C LEU A 219 -6.19 3.28 -12.42
N LEU A 220 -5.11 2.51 -12.58
CA LEU A 220 -4.76 1.95 -13.88
C LEU A 220 -5.74 0.85 -14.33
N MET A 221 -6.32 0.09 -13.41
CA MET A 221 -7.38 -0.89 -13.73
C MET A 221 -8.59 -0.19 -14.34
N MET A 222 -9.12 0.84 -13.67
CA MET A 222 -10.28 1.57 -14.18
C MET A 222 -9.97 2.24 -15.51
N THR A 223 -8.79 2.82 -15.65
CA THR A 223 -8.32 3.39 -16.93
C THR A 223 -8.21 2.33 -18.03
N ALA A 224 -7.70 1.13 -17.71
CA ALA A 224 -7.59 0.03 -18.67
C ALA A 224 -8.98 -0.49 -19.12
N LEU A 225 -9.96 -0.49 -18.23
CA LEU A 225 -11.35 -0.81 -18.58
C LEU A 225 -11.90 0.24 -19.57
N ALA A 226 -11.66 1.54 -19.33
CA ALA A 226 -12.07 2.60 -20.26
C ALA A 226 -11.40 2.41 -21.64
N TYR A 227 -10.09 2.18 -21.69
CA TYR A 227 -9.39 1.86 -22.95
C TYR A 227 -9.98 0.64 -23.66
N SER A 228 -10.30 -0.43 -22.92
CA SER A 228 -10.85 -1.66 -23.49
C SER A 228 -12.23 -1.43 -24.12
N ILE A 229 -13.08 -0.61 -23.48
CA ILE A 229 -14.43 -0.26 -23.96
C ILE A 229 -14.35 0.68 -25.16
N GLU A 230 -13.41 1.65 -25.15
CA GLU A 230 -13.18 2.56 -26.26
C GLU A 230 -12.46 1.89 -27.45
N GLY A 231 -11.86 0.71 -27.25
CA GLY A 231 -11.15 -0.04 -28.28
C GLY A 231 -9.85 0.61 -28.74
N GLN A 232 -9.15 1.31 -27.85
CA GLN A 232 -7.89 2.02 -28.13
C GLN A 232 -6.84 1.72 -27.04
N THR A 233 -5.58 2.07 -27.30
CA THR A 233 -4.46 1.82 -26.38
C THR A 233 -3.71 3.10 -26.01
N GLY A 234 -4.10 4.23 -26.56
CA GLY A 234 -3.52 5.54 -26.29
C GLY A 234 -4.50 6.66 -26.67
N GLY A 235 -4.20 7.88 -26.23
CA GLY A 235 -4.97 9.08 -26.54
C GLY A 235 -6.37 9.12 -25.92
N LEU A 236 -6.58 8.45 -24.77
CA LEU A 236 -7.85 8.55 -24.04
C LEU A 236 -8.09 10.00 -23.60
N THR A 237 -9.32 10.46 -23.74
CA THR A 237 -9.73 11.81 -23.34
C THR A 237 -10.72 11.75 -22.18
N PRO A 238 -10.86 12.85 -21.38
CA PRO A 238 -11.88 12.92 -20.33
C PRO A 238 -13.30 12.67 -20.85
N ASP A 239 -13.66 13.24 -22.01
CA ASP A 239 -14.99 13.05 -22.61
C ASP A 239 -15.29 11.57 -22.89
N GLN A 240 -14.29 10.79 -23.32
CA GLN A 240 -14.44 9.36 -23.54
C GLN A 240 -14.62 8.60 -22.22
N VAL A 241 -13.99 9.03 -21.12
CA VAL A 241 -14.20 8.44 -19.80
C VAL A 241 -15.64 8.68 -19.33
N TYR A 242 -16.22 9.84 -19.63
CA TYR A 242 -17.62 10.15 -19.30
C TYR A 242 -18.62 9.56 -20.32
N ASP A 243 -18.18 8.91 -21.38
CA ASP A 243 -19.09 8.25 -22.33
C ASP A 243 -19.95 7.20 -21.60
N GLN A 244 -21.27 7.19 -21.90
CA GLN A 244 -22.22 6.34 -21.18
C GLN A 244 -21.83 4.86 -21.19
N LYS A 245 -21.25 4.34 -22.28
CA LYS A 245 -20.76 2.96 -22.36
C LYS A 245 -19.62 2.65 -21.39
N VAL A 246 -18.75 3.63 -21.07
CA VAL A 246 -17.68 3.50 -20.09
C VAL A 246 -18.27 3.58 -18.69
N VAL A 247 -19.17 4.53 -18.43
CA VAL A 247 -19.89 4.67 -17.17
C VAL A 247 -20.67 3.38 -16.86
N ASP A 248 -21.37 2.81 -17.84
CA ASP A 248 -22.13 1.55 -17.69
C ASP A 248 -21.20 0.37 -17.39
N ALA A 249 -20.01 0.30 -18.01
CA ALA A 249 -19.02 -0.72 -17.75
C ALA A 249 -18.43 -0.59 -16.33
N PHE A 250 -18.10 0.62 -15.90
CA PHE A 250 -17.67 0.90 -14.53
C PHE A 250 -18.76 0.49 -13.54
N SER A 251 -19.99 0.94 -13.73
CA SER A 251 -21.13 0.57 -12.89
C SER A 251 -21.31 -0.95 -12.81
N GLY A 252 -21.18 -1.66 -13.94
CA GLY A 252 -21.29 -3.12 -13.98
C GLY A 252 -20.23 -3.84 -13.14
N VAL A 253 -19.01 -3.34 -13.12
CA VAL A 253 -17.92 -3.86 -12.28
C VAL A 253 -18.17 -3.49 -10.82
N GLU A 254 -18.48 -2.22 -10.54
CA GLU A 254 -18.64 -1.69 -9.19
C GLU A 254 -19.80 -2.34 -8.43
N GLN A 255 -20.94 -2.56 -9.10
CA GLN A 255 -22.09 -3.23 -8.50
C GLN A 255 -21.80 -4.68 -8.06
N ASN A 256 -20.75 -5.31 -8.60
CA ASN A 256 -20.32 -6.66 -8.26
C ASN A 256 -18.94 -6.67 -7.56
N THR A 257 -18.44 -5.51 -7.16
CA THR A 257 -17.28 -5.41 -6.29
C THR A 257 -17.70 -5.70 -4.84
N TYR A 258 -17.00 -6.65 -4.23
CA TYR A 258 -17.25 -7.13 -2.86
C TYR A 258 -16.25 -6.61 -1.86
N HIS A 259 -15.09 -6.16 -2.33
CA HIS A 259 -14.05 -5.66 -1.44
C HIS A 259 -13.19 -4.62 -2.14
N TYR A 260 -13.08 -3.46 -1.51
CA TYR A 260 -12.09 -2.45 -1.87
C TYR A 260 -10.88 -2.53 -0.93
N GLY A 261 -9.70 -2.22 -1.45
CA GLY A 261 -8.48 -2.10 -0.65
C GLY A 261 -7.76 -0.80 -0.94
N ILE A 262 -7.08 -0.23 0.05
CA ILE A 262 -6.18 0.91 -0.19
C ILE A 262 -4.84 0.50 -0.81
N GLN A 263 -4.50 -0.78 -0.69
CA GLN A 263 -3.26 -1.36 -1.21
C GLN A 263 -3.52 -2.76 -1.75
N SER A 264 -2.82 -3.13 -2.81
CA SER A 264 -2.98 -4.45 -3.45
C SER A 264 -2.53 -5.58 -2.53
N ARG A 265 -1.43 -5.42 -1.79
CA ARG A 265 -0.87 -6.48 -0.95
C ARG A 265 -1.82 -6.95 0.17
N PRO A 266 -2.43 -6.07 1.00
CA PRO A 266 -3.47 -6.49 1.95
C PRO A 266 -4.68 -7.15 1.29
N LEU A 267 -5.11 -6.66 0.12
CA LEU A 267 -6.22 -7.26 -0.64
C LEU A 267 -5.88 -8.69 -1.10
N MET A 268 -4.65 -8.90 -1.60
CA MET A 268 -4.15 -10.24 -1.95
C MET A 268 -4.06 -11.17 -0.74
N GLN A 269 -3.69 -10.66 0.44
CA GLN A 269 -3.68 -11.43 1.70
C GLN A 269 -5.10 -11.86 2.09
N ILE A 270 -6.08 -10.97 1.97
CA ILE A 270 -7.49 -11.28 2.22
C ILE A 270 -7.98 -12.36 1.25
N LEU A 271 -7.67 -12.23 -0.05
CA LEU A 271 -7.99 -13.25 -1.05
C LEU A 271 -7.40 -14.62 -0.64
N ALA A 272 -6.11 -14.66 -0.29
CA ALA A 272 -5.42 -15.90 0.10
C ALA A 272 -6.01 -16.54 1.35
N GLN A 273 -6.29 -15.76 2.39
CA GLN A 273 -6.77 -16.23 3.70
C GLN A 273 -8.25 -16.64 3.68
N ARG A 274 -9.10 -15.93 2.92
CA ARG A 274 -10.54 -16.17 2.87
C ARG A 274 -10.94 -17.18 1.80
N GLY A 275 -10.11 -17.35 0.80
CA GLY A 275 -10.30 -18.36 -0.25
C GLY A 275 -11.36 -18.00 -1.30
N PRO A 276 -11.65 -18.96 -2.21
CA PRO A 276 -12.52 -18.72 -3.35
C PRO A 276 -14.01 -18.54 -3.01
N SER A 277 -14.44 -18.86 -1.79
CA SER A 277 -15.80 -18.54 -1.35
C SER A 277 -16.00 -17.04 -1.09
N TYR A 278 -14.93 -16.33 -0.78
CA TYR A 278 -14.95 -14.89 -0.48
C TYR A 278 -14.75 -14.03 -1.72
N LEU A 279 -13.63 -14.21 -2.44
CA LEU A 279 -13.34 -13.51 -3.69
C LEU A 279 -12.84 -14.49 -4.75
N HIS A 280 -13.27 -14.29 -6.00
CA HIS A 280 -12.85 -15.11 -7.13
C HIS A 280 -11.62 -14.55 -7.83
N ALA A 281 -11.54 -13.24 -7.93
CA ALA A 281 -10.42 -12.52 -8.51
C ALA A 281 -10.26 -11.13 -7.88
N VAL A 282 -9.05 -10.60 -7.99
CA VAL A 282 -8.74 -9.22 -7.64
C VAL A 282 -7.84 -8.60 -8.70
N THR A 283 -7.84 -7.27 -8.81
CA THR A 283 -6.80 -6.57 -9.58
C THR A 283 -5.51 -6.54 -8.79
N SER A 284 -4.41 -6.82 -9.46
CA SER A 284 -3.08 -6.77 -8.87
C SER A 284 -2.00 -6.62 -9.94
N SER A 285 -0.75 -6.57 -9.52
CA SER A 285 0.39 -6.79 -10.40
C SER A 285 0.76 -8.27 -10.49
N GLU A 286 1.49 -8.63 -11.56
CA GLU A 286 2.09 -9.96 -11.69
C GLU A 286 2.94 -10.31 -10.47
N ALA A 287 3.76 -9.37 -10.01
CA ALA A 287 4.65 -9.54 -8.87
C ALA A 287 3.89 -9.91 -7.58
N GLU A 288 2.77 -9.23 -7.31
CA GLU A 288 1.97 -9.51 -6.12
C GLU A 288 1.27 -10.88 -6.18
N THR A 289 0.83 -11.31 -7.37
CA THR A 289 0.28 -12.66 -7.57
C THR A 289 1.28 -13.75 -7.21
N LEU A 290 2.50 -13.65 -7.76
CA LEU A 290 3.55 -14.64 -7.55
C LEU A 290 4.06 -14.64 -6.12
N LYS A 291 4.22 -13.45 -5.54
CA LYS A 291 4.60 -13.29 -4.14
C LYS A 291 3.56 -13.89 -3.20
N THR A 292 2.27 -13.69 -3.47
CA THR A 292 1.19 -14.27 -2.68
C THR A 292 1.22 -15.80 -2.76
N ASN A 293 1.44 -16.38 -3.94
CA ASN A 293 1.60 -17.82 -4.09
C ASN A 293 2.74 -18.39 -3.23
N LYS A 294 3.83 -17.64 -3.08
CA LYS A 294 4.96 -18.04 -2.23
C LYS A 294 4.66 -17.87 -0.75
N ASP A 295 4.25 -16.65 -0.37
CA ASP A 295 4.12 -16.26 1.04
C ASP A 295 2.97 -17.00 1.75
N PHE A 296 1.94 -17.42 1.00
CA PHE A 296 0.75 -18.10 1.51
C PHE A 296 0.59 -19.55 0.97
N ALA A 297 1.66 -20.18 0.48
CA ALA A 297 1.62 -21.49 -0.16
C ALA A 297 0.84 -22.54 0.64
N ASP A 298 1.02 -22.57 1.96
CA ASP A 298 0.37 -23.52 2.88
C ASP A 298 -1.10 -23.17 3.22
N GLN A 299 -1.56 -21.97 2.85
CA GLN A 299 -2.90 -21.46 3.15
C GLN A 299 -3.80 -21.40 1.92
N LEU A 300 -3.20 -21.32 0.73
CA LEU A 300 -3.95 -21.24 -0.53
C LEU A 300 -4.67 -22.53 -0.82
N ARG A 301 -5.98 -22.46 -1.02
CA ARG A 301 -6.79 -23.62 -1.45
C ARG A 301 -6.45 -24.07 -2.87
N PHE A 302 -6.15 -23.13 -3.74
CA PHE A 302 -5.64 -23.32 -5.10
C PHE A 302 -4.57 -22.27 -5.37
N GLN A 303 -3.68 -22.52 -6.31
CA GLN A 303 -2.74 -21.52 -6.77
C GLN A 303 -3.48 -20.35 -7.42
N LEU A 304 -3.00 -19.14 -7.20
CA LEU A 304 -3.42 -17.96 -7.96
C LEU A 304 -2.64 -17.90 -9.28
N VAL A 305 -3.31 -17.44 -10.33
CA VAL A 305 -2.66 -17.14 -11.61
C VAL A 305 -2.85 -15.68 -11.97
N PHE A 306 -1.84 -15.12 -12.62
CA PHE A 306 -1.90 -13.78 -13.17
C PHE A 306 -2.38 -13.84 -14.62
N ILE A 307 -3.41 -13.06 -14.93
CA ILE A 307 -4.01 -12.94 -16.25
C ILE A 307 -3.64 -11.59 -16.83
N PHE A 308 -2.92 -11.59 -17.94
CA PHE A 308 -2.65 -10.40 -18.74
C PHE A 308 -3.87 -10.05 -19.57
N PRO A 309 -4.45 -8.84 -19.41
CA PRO A 309 -5.60 -8.42 -20.23
C PRO A 309 -5.22 -8.30 -21.72
N SER A 310 -5.86 -9.11 -22.56
CA SER A 310 -5.43 -9.32 -23.95
C SER A 310 -5.56 -8.11 -24.87
N LYS A 311 -6.46 -7.16 -24.56
CA LYS A 311 -6.63 -5.92 -25.34
C LYS A 311 -5.64 -4.82 -24.98
N GLY A 312 -4.81 -5.07 -23.99
CA GLY A 312 -3.78 -4.16 -23.52
C GLY A 312 -3.73 -4.06 -22.01
N THR A 313 -2.54 -3.75 -21.50
CA THR A 313 -2.32 -3.51 -20.08
C THR A 313 -1.29 -2.42 -19.85
N PHE A 314 -1.30 -1.85 -18.66
CA PHE A 314 -0.21 -1.03 -18.17
C PHE A 314 0.93 -1.93 -17.75
N TRP A 315 2.05 -1.80 -18.43
CA TRP A 315 3.27 -2.52 -18.07
C TRP A 315 3.94 -1.95 -16.82
N SER A 316 3.48 -0.78 -16.37
CA SER A 316 3.90 -0.14 -15.12
C SER A 316 5.41 -0.11 -14.96
N GLU A 317 6.04 0.90 -15.58
CA GLU A 317 7.49 0.99 -15.76
C GLU A 317 8.25 1.38 -14.49
N GLN A 318 7.54 1.61 -13.39
CA GLN A 318 8.10 1.96 -12.09
C GLN A 318 9.15 3.09 -12.20
N PRO A 319 8.74 4.30 -12.59
CA PRO A 319 9.66 5.40 -12.91
C PRO A 319 10.54 5.78 -11.72
N TYR A 320 11.77 6.19 -11.99
CA TYR A 320 12.73 6.74 -11.04
C TYR A 320 12.93 8.22 -11.36
N CYS A 321 12.45 9.09 -10.49
CA CYS A 321 12.39 10.53 -10.70
C CYS A 321 13.23 11.25 -9.63
N ILE A 322 14.26 11.98 -10.05
CA ILE A 322 15.04 12.85 -9.16
C ILE A 322 14.26 14.15 -9.02
N LEU A 323 14.01 14.59 -7.78
CA LEU A 323 13.20 15.79 -7.53
C LEU A 323 14.05 17.07 -7.62
N ASP A 324 13.38 18.15 -8.05
CA ASP A 324 13.93 19.51 -8.12
C ASP A 324 13.47 20.39 -6.94
N GLY A 325 13.04 19.76 -5.85
CA GLY A 325 12.67 20.47 -4.61
C GLY A 325 13.88 21.23 -4.02
N ASP A 326 13.62 22.38 -3.43
CA ASP A 326 14.67 23.24 -2.82
C ASP A 326 15.43 22.51 -1.68
N TRP A 327 14.96 21.36 -1.21
CA TRP A 327 15.61 20.48 -0.23
C TRP A 327 16.61 19.50 -0.84
N VAL A 328 16.71 19.39 -2.18
CA VAL A 328 17.60 18.45 -2.88
C VAL A 328 18.84 19.17 -3.37
N THR A 329 20.00 18.73 -2.91
CA THR A 329 21.28 19.31 -3.31
C THR A 329 21.82 18.68 -4.60
N ASP A 330 22.74 19.38 -5.29
CA ASP A 330 23.40 18.85 -6.50
C ASP A 330 24.17 17.55 -6.21
N GLN A 331 24.84 17.45 -5.05
CA GLN A 331 25.53 16.22 -4.65
C GLN A 331 24.56 15.05 -4.47
N GLN A 332 23.37 15.29 -3.95
CA GLN A 332 22.32 14.25 -3.84
C GLN A 332 21.79 13.84 -5.21
N LYS A 333 21.62 14.79 -6.14
CA LYS A 333 21.23 14.48 -7.52
C LYS A 333 22.29 13.63 -8.22
N ASP A 334 23.56 13.93 -8.06
CA ASP A 334 24.66 13.14 -8.63
C ASP A 334 24.74 11.74 -8.00
N ALA A 335 24.55 11.64 -6.68
CA ALA A 335 24.47 10.35 -5.99
C ALA A 335 23.26 9.51 -6.46
N ALA A 336 22.11 10.16 -6.67
CA ALA A 336 20.91 9.51 -7.18
C ALA A 336 21.07 8.97 -8.61
N LYS A 337 21.84 9.67 -9.48
CA LYS A 337 22.19 9.17 -10.82
C LYS A 337 23.09 7.94 -10.75
N ILE A 338 24.09 7.94 -9.85
CA ILE A 338 24.97 6.77 -9.66
C ILE A 338 24.15 5.55 -9.18
N PHE A 339 23.18 5.76 -8.31
CA PHE A 339 22.28 4.67 -7.90
C PHE A 339 21.36 4.23 -9.04
N LEU A 340 20.85 5.16 -9.88
CA LEU A 340 20.08 4.81 -11.08
C LEU A 340 20.87 3.90 -12.03
N ASP A 341 22.10 4.29 -12.35
CA ASP A 341 22.98 3.47 -13.21
C ASP A 341 23.22 2.07 -12.61
N TYR A 342 23.29 1.98 -11.30
CA TYR A 342 23.45 0.71 -10.59
C TYR A 342 22.22 -0.18 -10.73
N ILE A 343 21.02 0.34 -10.49
CA ILE A 343 19.79 -0.47 -10.56
C ILE A 343 19.45 -0.91 -11.99
N LEU A 344 19.93 -0.17 -13.00
CA LEU A 344 19.77 -0.52 -14.41
C LEU A 344 20.85 -1.50 -14.91
N ALA A 345 21.88 -1.79 -14.12
CA ALA A 345 22.91 -2.75 -14.51
C ALA A 345 22.34 -4.19 -14.63
N PRO A 346 22.86 -5.01 -15.58
CA PRO A 346 22.33 -6.35 -15.86
C PRO A 346 22.16 -7.26 -14.63
N ASP A 347 23.11 -7.22 -13.69
CA ASP A 347 23.04 -8.04 -12.48
C ASP A 347 21.86 -7.66 -11.57
N GLN A 348 21.52 -6.36 -11.49
CA GLN A 348 20.39 -5.88 -10.71
C GLN A 348 19.07 -6.12 -11.45
N GLN A 349 19.09 -6.10 -12.76
CA GLN A 349 17.94 -6.45 -13.60
C GLN A 349 17.65 -7.95 -13.56
N GLN A 350 18.67 -8.82 -13.46
CA GLN A 350 18.48 -10.26 -13.21
C GLN A 350 17.90 -10.50 -11.80
N LEU A 351 18.34 -9.72 -10.80
CA LEU A 351 17.79 -9.77 -9.44
C LEU A 351 16.31 -9.38 -9.41
N ALA A 352 15.83 -8.60 -10.39
CA ALA A 352 14.42 -8.25 -10.53
C ALA A 352 13.54 -9.51 -10.72
N ILE A 353 13.99 -10.47 -11.52
CA ILE A 353 13.28 -11.75 -11.73
C ILE A 353 13.12 -12.50 -10.40
N ASP A 354 14.18 -12.58 -9.60
CA ASP A 354 14.16 -13.26 -8.30
C ASP A 354 13.20 -12.62 -7.29
N ASN A 355 12.84 -11.36 -7.55
CA ASN A 355 11.90 -10.56 -6.77
C ASN A 355 10.57 -10.30 -7.51
N TYR A 356 10.21 -11.18 -8.44
CA TYR A 356 8.92 -11.23 -9.14
C TYR A 356 8.58 -10.05 -10.06
N VAL A 357 9.52 -9.14 -10.34
CA VAL A 357 9.32 -8.04 -11.29
C VAL A 357 10.12 -8.30 -12.56
N ARG A 358 9.59 -7.88 -13.70
CA ARG A 358 10.24 -8.12 -15.00
C ARG A 358 11.34 -7.09 -15.25
N PRO A 359 12.51 -7.52 -15.74
CA PRO A 359 13.56 -6.58 -16.18
C PRO A 359 13.04 -5.60 -17.22
N ILE A 360 13.55 -4.36 -17.18
CA ILE A 360 13.30 -3.38 -18.24
C ILE A 360 14.06 -3.74 -19.52
N ASP A 361 15.19 -4.42 -19.38
CA ASP A 361 16.02 -4.90 -20.51
C ASP A 361 15.43 -6.19 -21.09
N PRO A 362 14.86 -6.15 -22.32
CA PRO A 362 14.23 -7.30 -22.96
C PRO A 362 15.24 -8.39 -23.36
N SER A 363 16.54 -8.11 -23.35
CA SER A 363 17.58 -9.11 -23.65
C SER A 363 17.79 -10.13 -22.51
N ILE A 364 17.29 -9.83 -21.30
CA ILE A 364 17.38 -10.73 -20.14
C ILE A 364 16.23 -11.75 -20.22
N PRO A 365 16.54 -13.06 -20.43
CA PRO A 365 15.51 -14.07 -20.56
C PRO A 365 14.77 -14.29 -19.23
N LEU A 366 13.44 -14.37 -19.31
CA LEU A 366 12.63 -14.71 -18.14
C LEU A 366 12.84 -16.17 -17.73
N ARG A 367 12.84 -16.42 -16.43
CA ARG A 367 12.97 -17.71 -15.78
C ARG A 367 12.12 -17.76 -14.52
N ALA A 368 12.00 -18.93 -13.89
CA ALA A 368 11.35 -19.01 -12.59
C ALA A 368 11.94 -17.97 -11.60
N PRO A 369 11.08 -17.30 -10.79
CA PRO A 369 9.66 -17.55 -10.59
C PRO A 369 8.70 -16.95 -11.64
N LEU A 370 9.15 -16.27 -12.68
CA LEU A 370 8.31 -15.77 -13.76
C LEU A 370 8.04 -16.90 -14.78
N ALA A 371 7.17 -17.86 -14.42
CA ALA A 371 6.92 -19.08 -15.16
C ALA A 371 5.48 -19.60 -14.99
N LEU A 372 4.99 -20.44 -15.92
CA LEU A 372 3.62 -21.00 -15.88
C LEU A 372 3.34 -21.81 -14.62
N GLU A 373 4.30 -22.59 -14.17
CA GLU A 373 4.21 -23.37 -12.93
C GLU A 373 4.06 -22.49 -11.68
N SER A 374 4.59 -21.26 -11.74
CA SER A 374 4.48 -20.29 -10.65
C SER A 374 3.19 -19.47 -10.71
N GLY A 375 2.45 -19.53 -11.83
CA GLY A 375 1.16 -18.86 -12.00
C GLY A 375 1.19 -17.63 -12.90
N THR A 376 2.22 -17.47 -13.75
CA THR A 376 2.25 -16.43 -14.80
C THR A 376 2.74 -16.97 -16.13
N ASP A 377 2.35 -16.34 -17.22
CA ASP A 377 2.78 -16.75 -18.56
C ASP A 377 4.01 -15.95 -19.02
N PRO A 378 5.21 -16.57 -19.05
CA PRO A 378 6.42 -15.91 -19.49
C PRO A 378 6.43 -15.63 -21.02
N ARG A 379 5.53 -16.24 -21.80
CA ARG A 379 5.40 -16.01 -23.26
C ARG A 379 4.79 -14.63 -23.55
N VAL A 380 4.07 -14.06 -22.57
CA VAL A 380 3.46 -12.73 -22.71
C VAL A 380 4.54 -11.66 -22.60
N THR A 381 4.62 -10.82 -23.63
CA THR A 381 5.56 -9.70 -23.74
C THR A 381 4.81 -8.42 -24.15
N ARG A 382 5.47 -7.28 -24.15
CA ARG A 382 4.91 -6.01 -24.65
C ARG A 382 4.51 -6.08 -26.14
N ASP A 383 5.09 -7.00 -26.90
CA ASP A 383 4.73 -7.19 -28.32
C ASP A 383 3.45 -8.03 -28.48
N SER A 384 3.16 -8.93 -27.53
CA SER A 384 1.98 -9.81 -27.58
C SER A 384 0.75 -9.22 -26.88
N VAL A 385 0.94 -8.40 -25.83
CA VAL A 385 -0.11 -7.63 -25.16
C VAL A 385 0.24 -6.15 -25.24
N PRO A 386 -0.55 -5.34 -25.97
CA PRO A 386 -0.25 -3.92 -26.17
C PRO A 386 -0.06 -3.16 -24.85
N ALA A 387 0.94 -2.27 -24.83
CA ALA A 387 1.07 -1.33 -23.73
C ALA A 387 0.01 -0.23 -23.86
N LEU A 388 -0.73 0.00 -22.77
CA LEU A 388 -1.62 1.14 -22.65
C LEU A 388 -0.80 2.38 -22.30
N GLU A 389 -1.17 3.51 -22.87
CA GLU A 389 -0.59 4.81 -22.52
C GLU A 389 -1.06 5.24 -21.14
N SER A 390 -0.13 5.74 -20.31
CA SER A 390 -0.47 6.27 -18.99
C SER A 390 -1.47 7.43 -19.10
N PRO A 391 -2.52 7.48 -18.26
CA PRO A 391 -3.51 8.54 -18.35
C PRO A 391 -2.89 9.92 -18.07
N SER A 392 -3.33 10.94 -18.80
CA SER A 392 -3.04 12.32 -18.42
C SER A 392 -3.66 12.63 -17.03
N ALA A 393 -3.25 13.75 -16.42
CA ALA A 393 -3.83 14.18 -15.14
C ALA A 393 -5.35 14.36 -15.25
N GLU A 394 -5.83 14.96 -16.35
CA GLU A 394 -7.26 15.21 -16.59
C GLU A 394 -8.03 13.89 -16.78
N VAL A 395 -7.45 12.91 -17.47
CA VAL A 395 -8.04 11.58 -17.64
C VAL A 395 -8.07 10.84 -16.31
N ALA A 396 -6.99 10.90 -15.53
CA ALA A 396 -6.94 10.28 -14.21
C ALA A 396 -8.00 10.83 -13.25
N GLU A 397 -8.23 12.15 -13.26
CA GLU A 397 -9.32 12.77 -12.49
C GLU A 397 -10.70 12.36 -13.00
N ALA A 398 -10.93 12.34 -14.33
CA ALA A 398 -12.19 11.87 -14.90
C ALA A 398 -12.50 10.41 -14.52
N VAL A 399 -11.47 9.54 -14.52
CA VAL A 399 -11.61 8.13 -14.07
C VAL A 399 -12.03 8.05 -12.61
N LYS A 400 -11.42 8.86 -11.72
CA LYS A 400 -11.80 8.92 -10.31
C LYS A 400 -13.22 9.45 -10.12
N ASP A 401 -13.59 10.50 -10.85
CA ASP A 401 -14.94 11.07 -10.81
C ASP A 401 -16.01 10.02 -11.21
N VAL A 402 -15.79 9.30 -12.33
CA VAL A 402 -16.72 8.24 -12.77
C VAL A 402 -16.74 7.08 -11.76
N PHE A 403 -15.59 6.70 -11.19
CA PHE A 403 -15.57 5.73 -10.10
C PHE A 403 -16.45 6.15 -8.93
N HIS A 404 -16.32 7.39 -8.44
CA HIS A 404 -17.13 7.89 -7.34
C HIS A 404 -18.63 7.95 -7.66
N GLN A 405 -19.00 8.16 -8.92
CA GLN A 405 -20.40 8.13 -9.37
C GLN A 405 -20.95 6.71 -9.48
N THR A 406 -20.11 5.71 -9.77
CA THR A 406 -20.53 4.34 -10.08
C THR A 406 -20.27 3.34 -8.97
N LYS A 407 -19.37 3.65 -8.02
CA LYS A 407 -19.08 2.77 -6.88
C LYS A 407 -20.37 2.42 -6.12
N LYS A 408 -20.39 1.26 -5.52
CA LYS A 408 -21.49 0.87 -4.65
C LYS A 408 -21.60 1.86 -3.51
N LYS A 409 -22.79 2.38 -3.28
CA LYS A 409 -23.07 3.28 -2.14
C LYS A 409 -22.86 2.50 -0.85
N ALA A 410 -22.42 3.19 0.21
CA ALA A 410 -22.23 2.61 1.52
C ALA A 410 -23.26 3.12 2.53
N THR A 411 -23.57 2.28 3.53
CA THR A 411 -24.27 2.66 4.74
C THR A 411 -23.37 2.35 5.93
N ILE A 412 -22.97 3.38 6.65
CA ILE A 412 -21.98 3.31 7.73
C ILE A 412 -22.64 3.67 9.06
N VAL A 413 -22.49 2.81 10.06
CA VAL A 413 -22.88 3.11 11.44
C VAL A 413 -21.61 3.25 12.29
N MET A 414 -21.35 4.47 12.76
CA MET A 414 -20.29 4.76 13.71
C MET A 414 -20.80 4.53 15.13
N VAL A 415 -20.08 3.76 15.93
CA VAL A 415 -20.36 3.45 17.34
C VAL A 415 -19.22 4.05 18.15
N LEU A 416 -19.47 5.20 18.77
CA LEU A 416 -18.46 6.02 19.44
C LEU A 416 -18.56 5.90 20.96
N ASP A 417 -17.45 5.53 21.57
CA ASP A 417 -17.29 5.52 23.02
C ASP A 417 -17.24 6.96 23.56
N THR A 418 -18.13 7.24 24.49
CA THR A 418 -18.20 8.51 25.20
C THR A 418 -18.17 8.28 26.71
N SER A 419 -17.58 7.17 27.16
CA SER A 419 -17.39 6.84 28.57
C SER A 419 -16.38 7.75 29.27
N GLY A 420 -16.33 7.70 30.59
CA GLY A 420 -15.48 8.56 31.40
C GLY A 420 -13.98 8.40 31.12
N SER A 421 -13.52 7.22 30.67
CA SER A 421 -12.12 6.96 30.26
C SER A 421 -11.68 7.75 29.03
N MET A 422 -12.65 8.15 28.21
CA MET A 422 -12.41 8.99 27.03
C MET A 422 -12.17 10.47 27.35
N GLN A 423 -12.23 10.93 28.60
CA GLN A 423 -12.07 12.35 28.93
C GLN A 423 -10.74 12.95 28.45
N GLY A 424 -10.77 14.27 28.19
CA GLY A 424 -9.60 15.05 27.77
C GLY A 424 -9.30 14.96 26.28
N ASP A 425 -8.04 14.71 25.93
CA ASP A 425 -7.60 14.68 24.52
C ASP A 425 -8.15 13.50 23.73
N LYS A 426 -8.54 12.40 24.40
CA LYS A 426 -9.11 11.23 23.74
C LYS A 426 -10.45 11.56 23.10
N ILE A 427 -11.42 12.09 23.87
CA ILE A 427 -12.75 12.41 23.31
C ILE A 427 -12.67 13.52 22.26
N LYS A 428 -11.79 14.50 22.46
CA LYS A 428 -11.57 15.56 21.47
C LYS A 428 -11.01 14.99 20.16
N GLY A 429 -9.97 14.16 20.24
CA GLY A 429 -9.40 13.53 19.06
C GLY A 429 -10.39 12.60 18.34
N ALA A 430 -11.17 11.80 19.10
CA ALA A 430 -12.22 10.96 18.53
C ALA A 430 -13.32 11.79 17.83
N ALA A 431 -13.75 12.90 18.44
CA ALA A 431 -14.74 13.82 17.86
C ALA A 431 -14.20 14.49 16.59
N ASP A 432 -12.98 15.05 16.63
CA ASP A 432 -12.34 15.69 15.49
C ASP A 432 -12.12 14.70 14.33
N GLY A 433 -11.64 13.50 14.63
CA GLY A 433 -11.45 12.44 13.65
C GLY A 433 -12.77 11.99 13.01
N SER A 434 -13.80 11.78 13.83
CA SER A 434 -15.14 11.42 13.35
C SER A 434 -15.78 12.54 12.50
N ALA A 435 -15.63 13.80 12.90
CA ALA A 435 -16.09 14.94 12.13
C ALA A 435 -15.40 15.05 10.76
N ASN A 436 -14.09 14.81 10.72
CA ASN A 436 -13.32 14.80 9.47
C ASN A 436 -13.71 13.60 8.58
N PHE A 437 -14.00 12.44 9.15
CA PHE A 437 -14.51 11.30 8.41
C PHE A 437 -15.87 11.61 7.78
N ILE A 438 -16.84 12.15 8.55
CA ILE A 438 -18.17 12.52 8.05
C ILE A 438 -18.08 13.48 6.86
N LYS A 439 -17.17 14.46 6.90
CA LYS A 439 -16.96 15.41 5.79
C LYS A 439 -16.44 14.77 4.50
N ARG A 440 -15.84 13.58 4.59
CA ARG A 440 -15.22 12.88 3.45
C ARG A 440 -16.08 11.75 2.91
N VAL A 441 -17.09 11.33 3.65
CA VAL A 441 -18.08 10.34 3.16
C VAL A 441 -18.75 10.91 1.92
N SER A 442 -18.92 10.06 0.90
CA SER A 442 -19.59 10.48 -0.34
C SER A 442 -20.97 11.05 -0.03
N PRO A 443 -21.41 12.14 -0.67
CA PRO A 443 -22.73 12.71 -0.45
C PRO A 443 -23.88 11.71 -0.65
N ASP A 444 -23.69 10.67 -1.44
CA ASP A 444 -24.67 9.62 -1.73
C ASP A 444 -24.63 8.43 -0.77
N ASP A 445 -23.59 8.34 0.07
CA ASP A 445 -23.51 7.35 1.13
C ASP A 445 -24.37 7.77 2.33
N GLU A 446 -24.74 6.79 3.15
CA GLU A 446 -25.45 7.05 4.40
C GLU A 446 -24.52 6.87 5.60
N ILE A 447 -24.66 7.77 6.55
CA ILE A 447 -23.87 7.75 7.77
C ILE A 447 -24.77 7.98 8.99
N TYR A 448 -24.62 7.12 9.99
CA TYR A 448 -25.32 7.18 11.25
C TYR A 448 -24.30 7.15 12.38
N VAL A 449 -24.54 7.88 13.45
CA VAL A 449 -23.64 7.92 14.62
C VAL A 449 -24.42 7.60 15.88
N VAL A 450 -23.95 6.58 16.58
CA VAL A 450 -24.45 6.10 17.86
C VAL A 450 -23.38 6.35 18.91
N GLY A 451 -23.69 7.10 19.95
CA GLY A 451 -22.82 7.28 21.12
C GLY A 451 -23.16 6.24 22.18
N PHE A 452 -22.17 5.84 22.95
CA PHE A 452 -22.40 4.98 24.12
C PHE A 452 -21.50 5.34 25.30
N SER A 453 -22.08 5.21 26.48
CA SER A 453 -21.38 5.23 27.77
C SER A 453 -22.02 4.19 28.68
N THR A 454 -22.66 4.58 29.78
CA THR A 454 -23.53 3.69 30.59
C THR A 454 -24.80 3.27 29.83
N SER A 455 -25.22 4.08 28.87
CA SER A 455 -26.37 3.84 27.97
C SER A 455 -26.01 4.19 26.53
N ILE A 456 -26.81 3.65 25.61
CA ILE A 456 -26.66 3.89 24.18
C ILE A 456 -27.62 4.99 23.76
N TYR A 457 -27.19 5.91 22.90
CA TYR A 457 -28.01 7.00 22.41
C TYR A 457 -27.69 7.33 20.95
N ASP A 458 -28.70 7.78 20.22
CA ASP A 458 -28.58 8.20 18.83
C ASP A 458 -28.06 9.65 18.77
N ILE A 459 -26.97 9.90 18.03
CA ILE A 459 -26.43 11.23 17.78
C ILE A 459 -27.07 11.82 16.50
N GLY A 460 -27.42 10.97 15.55
CA GLY A 460 -28.07 11.33 14.30
C GLY A 460 -27.56 10.53 13.12
N GLY A 461 -28.15 10.75 11.95
CA GLY A 461 -27.72 10.11 10.72
C GLY A 461 -28.68 10.29 9.58
N GLY A 462 -28.26 9.83 8.40
CA GLY A 462 -28.96 9.90 7.14
C GLY A 462 -27.97 9.96 5.97
N ARG A 463 -28.46 10.39 4.81
CA ARG A 463 -27.63 10.61 3.62
C ARG A 463 -26.60 11.72 3.92
N ALA A 464 -25.33 11.44 3.70
CA ALA A 464 -24.23 12.34 4.08
C ALA A 464 -24.35 13.74 3.46
N GLY A 465 -24.79 13.83 2.22
CA GLY A 465 -25.02 15.11 1.54
C GLY A 465 -26.11 15.98 2.20
N ASP A 466 -27.07 15.37 2.90
CA ASP A 466 -28.20 16.07 3.52
C ASP A 466 -27.94 16.42 4.99
N VAL A 467 -27.27 15.52 5.73
CA VAL A 467 -27.13 15.63 7.19
C VAL A 467 -25.69 15.94 7.66
N GLY A 468 -24.70 15.88 6.76
CA GLY A 468 -23.29 15.87 7.12
C GLY A 468 -22.86 17.06 7.98
N GLU A 469 -23.25 18.29 7.65
CA GLU A 469 -22.89 19.48 8.44
C GLU A 469 -23.50 19.46 9.86
N GLN A 470 -24.76 19.06 9.97
CA GLN A 470 -25.43 18.94 11.25
C GLN A 470 -24.78 17.82 12.08
N LEU A 471 -24.47 16.69 11.47
CA LEU A 471 -23.86 15.54 12.13
C LEU A 471 -22.44 15.88 12.63
N VAL A 472 -21.64 16.59 11.84
CA VAL A 472 -20.34 17.15 12.26
C VAL A 472 -20.48 18.01 13.50
N SER A 473 -21.46 18.92 13.54
CA SER A 473 -21.72 19.76 14.71
C SER A 473 -22.09 18.92 15.94
N SER A 474 -22.95 17.93 15.76
CA SER A 474 -23.38 17.03 16.85
C SER A 474 -22.22 16.23 17.42
N VAL A 475 -21.40 15.62 16.57
CA VAL A 475 -20.22 14.84 16.97
C VAL A 475 -19.16 15.71 17.64
N SER A 476 -18.95 16.94 17.16
CA SER A 476 -17.99 17.87 17.78
C SER A 476 -18.40 18.36 19.17
N SER A 477 -19.66 18.16 19.57
CA SER A 477 -20.19 18.56 20.87
C SER A 477 -20.30 17.41 21.89
N ILE A 478 -19.86 16.20 21.56
CA ILE A 478 -19.93 15.05 22.47
C ILE A 478 -19.06 15.25 23.71
N VAL A 479 -19.55 14.75 24.84
CA VAL A 479 -18.87 14.84 26.14
C VAL A 479 -18.68 13.43 26.69
N ALA A 480 -17.53 13.20 27.31
CA ALA A 480 -17.21 11.91 27.89
C ALA A 480 -17.65 11.82 29.36
N GLU A 481 -18.55 10.84 29.66
CA GLU A 481 -19.04 10.57 31.01
C GLU A 481 -19.59 9.14 31.14
N GLY A 482 -19.67 8.65 32.36
CA GLY A 482 -20.29 7.34 32.67
C GLY A 482 -19.36 6.15 32.50
N SER A 483 -19.96 4.95 32.51
CA SER A 483 -19.28 3.66 32.32
C SER A 483 -19.33 3.21 30.87
N THR A 484 -18.79 2.04 30.52
CA THR A 484 -18.61 1.56 29.14
C THR A 484 -19.52 0.37 28.83
N ALA A 485 -20.61 0.55 28.09
CA ALA A 485 -21.52 -0.52 27.67
C ALA A 485 -21.18 -1.00 26.22
N LEU A 486 -19.96 -1.48 26.01
CA LEU A 486 -19.42 -1.81 24.68
C LEU A 486 -20.20 -2.94 24.00
N TYR A 487 -20.51 -4.04 24.72
CA TYR A 487 -21.20 -5.18 24.11
C TYR A 487 -22.61 -4.81 23.65
N ASP A 488 -23.31 -4.03 24.45
CA ASP A 488 -24.65 -3.53 24.09
C ASP A 488 -24.58 -2.56 22.91
N ALA A 489 -23.54 -1.72 22.84
CA ALA A 489 -23.33 -0.77 21.76
C ALA A 489 -23.01 -1.44 20.42
N VAL A 490 -22.17 -2.48 20.42
CA VAL A 490 -21.90 -3.29 19.23
C VAL A 490 -23.18 -3.95 18.70
N CYS A 491 -24.01 -4.51 19.59
CA CYS A 491 -25.30 -5.08 19.20
C CYS A 491 -26.28 -4.02 18.66
N ALA A 492 -26.26 -2.81 19.23
CA ALA A 492 -27.10 -1.72 18.74
C ALA A 492 -26.69 -1.26 17.33
N GLY A 493 -25.38 -1.18 17.08
CA GLY A 493 -24.83 -0.91 15.76
C GLY A 493 -25.23 -1.96 14.72
N ALA A 494 -25.14 -3.25 15.09
CA ALA A 494 -25.58 -4.36 14.24
C ALA A 494 -27.07 -4.29 13.93
N ALA A 495 -27.93 -4.11 14.94
CA ALA A 495 -29.37 -3.98 14.78
C ALA A 495 -29.76 -2.77 13.91
N LYS A 496 -29.02 -1.65 14.02
CA LYS A 496 -29.24 -0.47 13.18
C LYS A 496 -28.94 -0.77 11.71
N ILE A 497 -27.83 -1.45 11.43
CA ILE A 497 -27.49 -1.88 10.05
C ILE A 497 -28.56 -2.83 9.50
N ASP A 498 -29.02 -3.80 10.27
CA ASP A 498 -30.05 -4.76 9.81
C ASP A 498 -31.36 -4.06 9.46
N GLN A 499 -31.75 -3.05 10.25
CA GLN A 499 -32.89 -2.21 9.94
C GLN A 499 -32.71 -1.45 8.61
N LEU A 500 -31.57 -0.75 8.45
CA LEU A 500 -31.26 0.04 7.26
C LEU A 500 -31.18 -0.83 6.00
N ARG A 501 -30.56 -2.00 6.12
CA ARG A 501 -30.51 -2.99 5.03
C ARG A 501 -31.90 -3.41 4.59
N ALA A 502 -32.80 -3.71 5.52
CA ALA A 502 -34.17 -4.09 5.19
C ALA A 502 -34.93 -2.95 4.48
N GLU A 503 -34.67 -1.69 4.85
CA GLU A 503 -35.21 -0.51 4.19
C GLU A 503 -34.67 -0.35 2.76
N ASP A 504 -33.35 -0.51 2.56
CA ASP A 504 -32.69 -0.48 1.25
C ASP A 504 -33.21 -1.59 0.33
N GLU A 505 -33.30 -2.83 0.83
CA GLU A 505 -33.81 -3.98 0.08
C GLU A 505 -35.26 -3.76 -0.36
N ALA A 506 -36.10 -3.16 0.51
CA ALA A 506 -37.48 -2.82 0.17
C ALA A 506 -37.56 -1.77 -0.94
N ASN A 507 -36.57 -0.90 -1.04
CA ASN A 507 -36.46 0.11 -2.09
C ASN A 507 -35.73 -0.38 -3.34
N GLY A 508 -35.21 -1.63 -3.35
CA GLY A 508 -34.44 -2.21 -4.44
C GLY A 508 -33.01 -1.68 -4.53
N GLU A 509 -32.51 -1.03 -3.47
CA GLU A 509 -31.14 -0.55 -3.38
C GLU A 509 -30.19 -1.63 -2.86
N LYS A 510 -28.96 -1.63 -3.38
CA LYS A 510 -27.88 -2.50 -2.91
C LYS A 510 -26.73 -1.61 -2.44
N ARG A 511 -26.36 -1.72 -1.16
CA ARG A 511 -25.29 -0.95 -0.55
C ARG A 511 -24.23 -1.84 0.07
N LEU A 512 -23.09 -1.27 0.40
CA LEU A 512 -22.12 -1.87 1.31
C LEU A 512 -22.47 -1.43 2.74
N TYR A 513 -22.38 -2.37 3.68
CA TYR A 513 -22.76 -2.09 5.08
C TYR A 513 -21.55 -2.22 5.98
N GLY A 514 -21.29 -1.18 6.77
CA GLY A 514 -20.16 -1.13 7.69
C GLY A 514 -20.53 -0.59 9.06
N ILE A 515 -19.90 -1.14 10.10
CA ILE A 515 -19.93 -0.62 11.45
C ILE A 515 -18.52 -0.22 11.82
N VAL A 516 -18.34 0.98 12.37
CA VAL A 516 -17.06 1.45 12.87
C VAL A 516 -17.17 1.64 14.37
N VAL A 517 -16.55 0.76 15.16
CA VAL A 517 -16.57 0.80 16.61
C VAL A 517 -15.27 1.44 17.11
N LEU A 518 -15.37 2.53 17.84
CA LEU A 518 -14.24 3.17 18.52
C LEU A 518 -14.45 3.08 20.04
N SER A 519 -13.48 2.47 20.75
CA SER A 519 -13.50 2.40 22.22
C SER A 519 -12.07 2.37 22.77
N ASP A 520 -11.89 2.94 23.96
CA ASP A 520 -10.63 2.99 24.71
C ASP A 520 -10.60 2.10 25.95
N GLY A 521 -11.64 1.31 26.20
CA GLY A 521 -11.76 0.55 27.43
C GLY A 521 -12.39 -0.83 27.29
N GLU A 522 -12.40 -1.52 28.43
CA GLU A 522 -13.13 -2.78 28.62
C GLU A 522 -14.62 -2.51 28.88
N ASP A 523 -15.45 -3.49 28.57
CA ASP A 523 -16.87 -3.44 28.92
C ASP A 523 -17.07 -3.44 30.44
N THR A 524 -17.81 -2.44 30.94
CA THR A 524 -18.06 -2.30 32.40
C THR A 524 -19.53 -2.16 32.77
N ALA A 525 -20.42 -1.98 31.78
CA ALA A 525 -21.80 -1.61 32.01
C ALA A 525 -22.84 -2.32 31.15
N SER A 526 -22.42 -3.18 30.22
CA SER A 526 -23.39 -3.89 29.37
C SER A 526 -24.28 -4.85 30.16
N GLY A 527 -25.52 -4.94 29.76
CA GLY A 527 -26.44 -5.99 30.19
C GLY A 527 -26.18 -7.34 29.52
N ARG A 528 -25.50 -7.34 28.37
CA ARG A 528 -25.12 -8.52 27.60
C ARG A 528 -23.74 -9.03 27.99
N SER A 529 -23.57 -10.35 27.92
CA SER A 529 -22.23 -10.95 27.95
C SER A 529 -21.51 -10.84 26.61
N GLU A 530 -20.20 -11.05 26.61
CA GLU A 530 -19.38 -11.10 25.38
C GLU A 530 -19.93 -12.11 24.37
N ASN A 531 -20.33 -13.32 24.80
CA ASN A 531 -20.91 -14.32 23.90
C ASN A 531 -22.21 -13.83 23.23
N GLN A 532 -23.08 -13.17 23.99
CA GLN A 532 -24.30 -12.58 23.46
C GLN A 532 -24.02 -11.45 22.46
N MET A 533 -22.95 -10.68 22.69
CA MET A 533 -22.50 -9.69 21.71
C MET A 533 -22.06 -10.37 20.39
N PHE A 534 -21.28 -11.45 20.44
CA PHE A 534 -20.90 -12.18 19.23
C PHE A 534 -22.08 -12.81 18.49
N GLU A 535 -23.19 -13.15 19.18
CA GLU A 535 -24.43 -13.60 18.57
C GLU A 535 -25.16 -12.49 17.78
N CYS A 536 -24.99 -11.22 18.19
CA CYS A 536 -25.55 -10.08 17.43
C CYS A 536 -24.83 -9.82 16.11
N LEU A 537 -23.60 -10.28 15.96
CA LEU A 537 -22.79 -10.00 14.78
C LEU A 537 -23.06 -11.01 13.67
N PRO A 538 -23.15 -10.57 12.41
CA PRO A 538 -23.31 -11.48 11.28
C PRO A 538 -22.12 -12.45 11.19
N ASN A 539 -22.36 -13.63 10.63
CA ASN A 539 -21.30 -14.57 10.35
C ASN A 539 -20.53 -14.09 9.11
N GLY A 540 -19.21 -13.94 9.21
CA GLY A 540 -18.33 -13.44 8.14
C GLY A 540 -18.25 -14.34 6.88
N GLU A 541 -19.01 -15.43 6.83
CA GLU A 541 -19.16 -16.26 5.62
C GLU A 541 -19.99 -15.57 4.53
N ASP A 542 -20.85 -14.62 4.91
CA ASP A 542 -21.61 -13.82 3.95
C ASP A 542 -20.75 -12.67 3.41
N VAL A 543 -20.39 -12.77 2.14
CA VAL A 543 -19.55 -11.78 1.44
C VAL A 543 -20.26 -10.43 1.27
N SER A 544 -21.60 -10.45 1.21
CA SER A 544 -22.45 -9.26 1.18
C SER A 544 -22.75 -8.73 2.59
N GLY A 545 -22.25 -9.41 3.60
CA GLY A 545 -22.52 -9.12 5.00
C GLY A 545 -21.87 -7.82 5.50
N THR A 546 -22.39 -7.34 6.62
CA THR A 546 -21.85 -6.17 7.31
C THR A 546 -20.44 -6.42 7.78
N LYS A 547 -19.50 -5.52 7.46
CA LYS A 547 -18.15 -5.51 8.03
C LYS A 547 -18.10 -4.66 9.28
N VAL A 548 -17.45 -5.14 10.34
CA VAL A 548 -17.20 -4.36 11.55
C VAL A 548 -15.72 -3.99 11.61
N PHE A 549 -15.44 -2.71 11.50
CA PHE A 549 -14.13 -2.15 11.73
C PHE A 549 -14.03 -1.70 13.18
N THR A 550 -12.92 -2.01 13.83
CA THR A 550 -12.74 -1.62 15.22
C THR A 550 -11.50 -0.74 15.37
N ILE A 551 -11.60 0.28 16.19
CA ILE A 551 -10.52 1.19 16.54
C ILE A 551 -10.27 1.04 18.04
N ALA A 552 -9.22 0.30 18.41
CA ALA A 552 -8.71 0.24 19.77
C ALA A 552 -8.02 1.57 20.07
N TYR A 553 -8.66 2.46 20.81
CA TYR A 553 -8.28 3.86 20.93
C TYR A 553 -7.51 4.14 22.22
N GLY A 554 -6.22 4.40 22.09
CA GLY A 554 -5.30 4.56 23.22
C GLY A 554 -4.68 3.25 23.69
N ASP A 555 -3.81 3.35 24.72
CA ASP A 555 -3.03 2.20 25.19
C ASP A 555 -3.83 1.23 26.05
N ASP A 556 -4.88 1.73 26.71
CA ASP A 556 -5.71 0.97 27.65
C ASP A 556 -6.82 0.15 26.96
N ALA A 557 -7.00 0.28 25.64
CA ALA A 557 -8.02 -0.42 24.88
C ALA A 557 -7.79 -1.94 24.86
N ASP A 558 -8.87 -2.74 24.98
CA ASP A 558 -8.83 -4.19 24.78
C ASP A 558 -8.64 -4.55 23.30
N LYS A 559 -7.38 -4.55 22.88
CA LYS A 559 -6.98 -4.82 21.48
C LYS A 559 -7.37 -6.23 21.03
N ASP A 560 -7.37 -7.20 21.94
CA ASP A 560 -7.70 -8.60 21.62
C ASP A 560 -9.20 -8.77 21.39
N LEU A 561 -10.04 -8.16 22.21
CA LEU A 561 -11.49 -8.14 22.02
C LEU A 561 -11.85 -7.42 20.72
N MET A 562 -11.29 -6.22 20.49
CA MET A 562 -11.54 -5.44 19.26
C MET A 562 -11.16 -6.23 18.02
N LYS A 563 -10.04 -6.95 18.05
CA LYS A 563 -9.61 -7.84 16.97
C LYS A 563 -10.57 -9.01 16.75
N ARG A 564 -11.10 -9.62 17.83
CA ARG A 564 -12.08 -10.71 17.70
C ARG A 564 -13.39 -10.21 17.13
N ILE A 565 -13.87 -9.03 17.53
CA ILE A 565 -15.09 -8.39 16.99
C ILE A 565 -14.93 -8.17 15.47
N ALA A 566 -13.86 -7.52 15.03
CA ALA A 566 -13.61 -7.26 13.63
C ALA A 566 -13.48 -8.56 12.81
N ASN A 567 -12.70 -9.52 13.30
CA ASN A 567 -12.49 -10.80 12.63
C ASN A 567 -13.78 -11.60 12.44
N ARG A 568 -14.75 -11.47 13.35
CA ARG A 568 -16.05 -12.16 13.26
C ARG A 568 -16.79 -11.84 11.97
N THR A 569 -16.62 -10.63 11.43
CA THR A 569 -17.34 -10.10 10.28
C THR A 569 -16.45 -9.83 9.06
N ASN A 570 -15.22 -10.31 9.06
CA ASN A 570 -14.22 -10.03 8.02
C ASN A 570 -13.81 -8.56 7.91
N GLY A 571 -14.02 -7.78 8.97
CA GLY A 571 -13.51 -6.44 9.09
C GLY A 571 -12.06 -6.39 9.58
N LYS A 572 -11.61 -5.22 10.00
CA LYS A 572 -10.22 -4.95 10.39
C LYS A 572 -10.15 -4.16 11.69
N THR A 573 -9.11 -4.44 12.48
CA THR A 573 -8.82 -3.68 13.71
C THR A 573 -7.67 -2.73 13.47
N PHE A 574 -7.82 -1.52 13.99
CA PHE A 574 -6.81 -0.49 14.01
C PHE A 574 -6.45 -0.14 15.46
N THR A 575 -5.21 0.27 15.69
CA THR A 575 -4.81 0.92 16.94
C THR A 575 -4.78 2.41 16.71
N GLY A 576 -5.66 3.14 17.40
CA GLY A 576 -5.89 4.56 17.21
C GLY A 576 -5.43 5.40 18.40
N ASP A 577 -5.03 6.63 18.12
CA ASP A 577 -4.78 7.70 19.06
C ASP A 577 -5.15 9.06 18.41
N PRO A 578 -5.13 10.18 19.15
CA PRO A 578 -5.46 11.48 18.58
C PRO A 578 -4.60 11.92 17.39
N ALA A 579 -3.38 11.35 17.25
CA ALA A 579 -2.45 11.74 16.18
C ALA A 579 -2.70 10.99 14.87
N ASN A 580 -3.24 9.75 14.92
CA ASN A 580 -3.40 8.88 13.76
C ASN A 580 -4.86 8.59 13.36
N ILE A 581 -5.84 9.00 14.16
CA ILE A 581 -7.26 8.64 13.97
C ILE A 581 -7.79 9.04 12.58
N GLU A 582 -7.36 10.17 12.04
CA GLU A 582 -7.75 10.62 10.70
C GLU A 582 -7.25 9.64 9.62
N THR A 583 -6.03 9.16 9.74
CA THR A 583 -5.46 8.17 8.81
C THR A 583 -6.23 6.84 8.86
N ILE A 584 -6.66 6.44 10.06
CA ILE A 584 -7.47 5.23 10.27
C ILE A 584 -8.82 5.36 9.58
N TYR A 585 -9.52 6.47 9.80
CA TYR A 585 -10.82 6.70 9.15
C TYR A 585 -10.71 6.75 7.62
N ASN A 586 -9.63 7.34 7.07
CA ASN A 586 -9.36 7.29 5.63
C ASN A 586 -9.19 5.85 5.12
N SER A 587 -8.52 5.01 5.91
CA SER A 587 -8.36 3.59 5.58
C SER A 587 -9.70 2.86 5.58
N ILE A 588 -10.58 3.14 6.54
CA ILE A 588 -11.92 2.54 6.63
C ILE A 588 -12.79 2.98 5.44
N SER A 589 -12.79 4.29 5.12
CA SER A 589 -13.55 4.83 3.98
C SER A 589 -13.14 4.20 2.66
N ALA A 590 -11.87 3.90 2.48
CA ALA A 590 -11.37 3.29 1.25
C ALA A 590 -11.62 1.77 1.16
N GLU A 591 -12.03 1.12 2.25
CA GLU A 591 -12.39 -0.31 2.30
C GLU A 591 -13.92 -0.54 2.26
N GLN A 592 -14.70 0.53 2.20
CA GLN A 592 -16.16 0.60 2.04
C GLN A 592 -16.54 1.42 0.82
#